data_78bc07c052cfee505521a2fe1171fe95
#
_entry.id   78bc07c052cfee505521a2fe1171fe95
#
_cell.length_a   1.000
_cell.length_b   1.000
_cell.length_c   1.000
_cell.angle_alpha   90.00
_cell.angle_beta   90.00
_cell.angle_gamma   90.00
#
_symmetry.space_group_name_H-M   'P 1'
#
loop_
_entity.id
_entity.type
_entity.pdbx_description
1 polymer ?
#
loop_
_entity_poly.entity_id
_entity_poly.type
_entity_poly.pdbx_seq_one_letter_code
_entity_poly.pdbx_strand_id
1 'polypeptide(L)'
;MKNIGSGTLFRAVYNALWRAGAAVACGIGMLGAPLTAHAAGTGKGGGLFGQSRPAGTGGITAINGAAGGGIVPWALIAGYGGSGQIGFTASYTNASTANFEANGYGVAAGIDNRVEISVTQQNFDLGNTGPYLASVLSGSNSCGAGSLCAPGAPLQDNAAINQDIVGVKVRVFGNTVADQHTWMPQVAVGAQYHHNEDGALMKALGAKASGTSYYLALTKVWLKGLLGHVTLLDFTLDATRANYNGLFGFEGPTDSSRYHYEPEVSAGVFLDPHVVVGGEYRAMPQNELAVGPAVSRSNAWKDVFLAYIPNKNVSLTLAYAMLGHIADIPNSNGLYTSVTASF
;
A
#
# COMPACT_ATOMS: atom_id res chain seq x y z
N MET A 1 -2.61 23.79 -29.81
CA MET A 1 -3.10 22.97 -28.69
C MET A 1 -1.94 22.74 -27.74
N LYS A 2 -1.95 23.38 -26.56
CA LYS A 2 -0.91 23.18 -25.54
C LYS A 2 -1.08 21.77 -24.97
N ASN A 3 -0.06 20.94 -25.11
CA ASN A 3 0.02 19.66 -24.39
C ASN A 3 0.01 19.97 -22.89
N ILE A 4 -1.11 19.74 -22.23
CA ILE A 4 -1.19 19.70 -20.77
C ILE A 4 -0.45 18.41 -20.41
N GLY A 5 0.75 18.54 -19.86
CA GLY A 5 1.56 17.39 -19.48
C GLY A 5 0.79 16.50 -18.48
N SER A 6 0.88 15.19 -18.67
CA SER A 6 0.20 14.18 -17.82
C SER A 6 0.42 14.40 -16.30
N GLY A 7 1.58 14.94 -15.92
CA GLY A 7 1.90 15.29 -14.54
C GLY A 7 1.08 16.42 -13.93
N THR A 8 0.61 17.39 -14.74
CA THR A 8 -0.20 18.51 -14.23
C THR A 8 -1.63 18.07 -13.91
N LEU A 9 -2.21 17.22 -14.75
CA LEU A 9 -3.53 16.66 -14.50
C LEU A 9 -3.51 15.71 -13.30
N PHE A 10 -2.47 14.87 -13.20
CA PHE A 10 -2.26 13.98 -12.07
C PHE A 10 -2.17 14.76 -10.75
N ARG A 11 -1.31 15.78 -10.67
CA ARG A 11 -1.19 16.64 -9.47
C ARG A 11 -2.50 17.33 -9.11
N ALA A 12 -3.28 17.76 -10.09
CA ALA A 12 -4.57 18.39 -9.82
C ALA A 12 -5.58 17.40 -9.22
N VAL A 13 -5.69 16.20 -9.78
CA VAL A 13 -6.57 15.12 -9.28
C VAL A 13 -6.07 14.63 -7.91
N TYR A 14 -4.78 14.39 -7.77
CA TYR A 14 -4.14 14.02 -6.52
C TYR A 14 -4.42 15.04 -5.41
N ASN A 15 -4.13 16.33 -5.64
CA ASN A 15 -4.36 17.39 -4.67
C ASN A 15 -5.86 17.56 -4.32
N ALA A 16 -6.76 17.33 -5.26
CA ALA A 16 -8.20 17.40 -5.01
C ALA A 16 -8.65 16.24 -4.10
N LEU A 17 -8.22 15.01 -4.40
CA LEU A 17 -8.54 13.82 -3.60
C LEU A 17 -7.86 13.87 -2.23
N TRP A 18 -6.62 14.31 -2.16
CA TRP A 18 -5.87 14.48 -0.91
C TRP A 18 -6.51 15.54 0.00
N ARG A 19 -6.91 16.69 -0.54
CA ARG A 19 -7.61 17.73 0.23
C ARG A 19 -8.96 17.24 0.74
N ALA A 20 -9.69 16.45 -0.05
CA ALA A 20 -10.92 15.82 0.39
C ALA A 20 -10.68 14.81 1.51
N GLY A 21 -9.66 13.95 1.37
CA GLY A 21 -9.26 12.98 2.38
C GLY A 21 -8.72 13.62 3.67
N ALA A 22 -7.88 14.65 3.55
CA ALA A 22 -7.36 15.41 4.69
C ALA A 22 -8.47 16.14 5.45
N ALA A 23 -9.50 16.64 4.76
CA ALA A 23 -10.67 17.25 5.40
C ALA A 23 -11.46 16.22 6.23
N VAL A 24 -11.57 14.99 5.76
CA VAL A 24 -12.17 13.86 6.49
C VAL A 24 -11.30 13.49 7.70
N ALA A 25 -9.99 13.40 7.54
CA ALA A 25 -9.05 13.05 8.61
C ALA A 25 -8.96 14.15 9.68
N CYS A 26 -8.92 15.44 9.30
CA CYS A 26 -8.96 16.58 10.24
C CYS A 26 -10.31 16.68 10.95
N GLY A 27 -11.42 16.37 10.29
CA GLY A 27 -12.74 16.33 10.91
C GLY A 27 -12.83 15.29 12.05
N ILE A 28 -12.09 14.20 11.94
CA ILE A 28 -12.03 13.16 12.99
C ILE A 28 -11.20 13.61 14.19
N GLY A 29 -10.13 14.39 13.98
CA GLY A 29 -9.25 14.87 15.05
C GLY A 29 -9.83 15.98 15.93
N MET A 30 -10.85 16.72 15.48
CA MET A 30 -11.48 17.83 16.22
C MET A 30 -12.79 17.47 16.92
N LEU A 31 -13.34 16.29 16.65
CA LEU A 31 -14.58 15.84 17.29
C LEU A 31 -14.27 14.75 18.32
N GLY A 32 -13.70 15.17 19.46
CA GLY A 32 -13.69 14.39 20.70
C GLY A 32 -15.10 14.22 21.33
N ALA A 33 -16.15 14.32 20.53
CA ALA A 33 -17.50 13.94 20.89
C ALA A 33 -17.77 12.51 20.39
N PRO A 34 -18.41 11.65 21.18
CA PRO A 34 -18.82 10.35 20.69
C PRO A 34 -19.78 10.58 19.53
N LEU A 35 -19.33 10.25 18.30
CA LEU A 35 -20.23 10.03 17.18
C LEU A 35 -21.09 8.82 17.55
N THR A 36 -22.21 9.10 18.23
CA THR A 36 -23.26 8.11 18.39
C THR A 36 -23.76 7.80 16.98
N ALA A 37 -23.21 6.71 16.41
CA ALA A 37 -23.78 6.11 15.22
C ALA A 37 -25.20 5.68 15.60
N HIS A 38 -26.18 6.49 15.22
CA HIS A 38 -27.56 6.07 15.26
C HIS A 38 -27.66 4.85 14.38
N ALA A 39 -27.87 3.69 15.00
CA ALA A 39 -28.33 2.50 14.30
C ALA A 39 -29.59 2.91 13.53
N ALA A 40 -29.44 3.13 12.23
CA ALA A 40 -30.57 3.44 11.37
C ALA A 40 -31.48 2.23 11.40
N GLY A 41 -32.69 2.48 11.88
CA GLY A 41 -33.76 1.51 11.89
C GLY A 41 -34.00 0.96 10.49
N THR A 42 -34.58 -0.21 10.43
CA THR A 42 -35.06 -0.97 9.26
C THR A 42 -36.07 -0.16 8.41
N GLY A 43 -35.57 0.83 7.69
CA GLY A 43 -36.32 1.63 6.71
C GLY A 43 -35.69 1.50 5.34
N LYS A 44 -36.44 1.13 4.30
CA LYS A 44 -36.06 1.20 2.90
C LYS A 44 -35.76 2.65 2.51
N GLY A 45 -34.54 3.10 2.66
CA GLY A 45 -34.04 4.45 2.40
C GLY A 45 -32.60 4.57 2.87
N GLY A 46 -31.72 3.69 2.36
CA GLY A 46 -30.29 3.75 2.67
C GLY A 46 -29.71 5.02 2.09
N GLY A 47 -29.15 5.90 2.96
CA GLY A 47 -28.38 7.05 2.51
C GLY A 47 -27.19 6.60 1.62
N LEU A 48 -26.70 7.51 0.78
CA LEU A 48 -25.57 7.29 -0.10
C LEU A 48 -24.32 6.81 0.65
N PHE A 49 -24.15 7.27 1.89
CA PHE A 49 -23.06 6.86 2.79
C PHE A 49 -23.59 5.87 3.82
N GLY A 50 -22.86 4.78 4.04
CA GLY A 50 -23.32 3.76 4.97
C GLY A 50 -22.24 2.76 5.38
N GLN A 51 -22.55 2.02 6.43
CA GLN A 51 -21.66 1.05 7.07
C GLN A 51 -22.37 -0.31 7.22
N SER A 52 -22.99 -0.81 6.15
CA SER A 52 -23.78 -2.05 6.23
C SER A 52 -22.95 -3.33 6.24
N ARG A 53 -21.65 -3.27 5.88
CA ARG A 53 -20.76 -4.44 5.88
C ARG A 53 -20.29 -4.79 7.30
N PRO A 54 -20.03 -6.09 7.59
CA PRO A 54 -19.47 -6.54 8.88
C PRO A 54 -18.08 -5.96 9.17
N ALA A 55 -17.72 -5.88 10.44
CA ALA A 55 -16.38 -5.51 10.87
C ALA A 55 -15.30 -6.41 10.24
N GLY A 56 -14.11 -5.85 9.98
CA GLY A 56 -12.99 -6.56 9.36
C GLY A 56 -13.08 -6.74 7.84
N THR A 57 -14.21 -6.42 7.19
CA THR A 57 -14.38 -6.63 5.74
C THR A 57 -13.91 -5.47 4.86
N GLY A 58 -13.38 -4.40 5.43
CA GLY A 58 -12.94 -3.24 4.66
C GLY A 58 -12.08 -2.28 5.46
N GLY A 59 -11.53 -2.73 6.60
CA GLY A 59 -10.90 -1.90 7.61
C GLY A 59 -9.38 -2.00 7.73
N ILE A 60 -8.66 -2.68 6.87
CA ILE A 60 -7.19 -2.72 6.84
C ILE A 60 -6.72 -2.25 5.46
N THR A 61 -5.61 -1.54 5.42
CA THR A 61 -5.07 -0.93 4.19
C THR A 61 -3.61 -1.34 4.02
N ALA A 62 -3.27 -1.83 2.83
CA ALA A 62 -1.90 -2.15 2.46
C ALA A 62 -1.07 -0.86 2.28
N ILE A 63 0.25 -0.97 2.36
CA ILE A 63 1.19 0.15 2.25
C ILE A 63 1.02 0.95 0.94
N ASN A 64 0.50 0.31 -0.12
CA ASN A 64 0.19 0.94 -1.41
C ASN A 64 -1.21 1.59 -1.46
N GLY A 65 -1.95 1.62 -0.34
CA GLY A 65 -3.25 2.29 -0.22
C GLY A 65 -4.47 1.48 -0.60
N ALA A 66 -4.32 0.30 -1.17
CA ALA A 66 -5.43 -0.60 -1.46
C ALA A 66 -5.95 -1.27 -0.18
N ALA A 67 -7.24 -1.56 -0.10
CA ALA A 67 -7.74 -2.45 0.96
C ALA A 67 -7.03 -3.80 0.86
N GLY A 68 -6.45 -4.26 1.99
CA GLY A 68 -5.59 -5.44 2.00
C GLY A 68 -5.03 -5.77 3.36
N GLY A 69 -3.93 -6.48 3.40
CA GLY A 69 -3.08 -6.67 4.57
C GLY A 69 -2.11 -5.51 4.76
N GLY A 70 -0.94 -5.76 5.36
CA GLY A 70 0.10 -4.75 5.50
C GLY A 70 0.84 -4.48 4.19
N ILE A 71 1.25 -5.54 3.51
CA ILE A 71 2.05 -5.46 2.28
C ILE A 71 1.35 -6.05 1.04
N VAL A 72 0.27 -6.82 1.23
CA VAL A 72 -0.47 -7.51 0.14
C VAL A 72 -1.85 -6.87 -0.05
N PRO A 73 -2.23 -6.42 -1.27
CA PRO A 73 -3.58 -5.99 -1.57
C PRO A 73 -4.53 -7.20 -1.64
N TRP A 74 -5.68 -7.13 -0.97
CA TRP A 74 -6.70 -8.18 -1.01
C TRP A 74 -7.82 -7.85 -2.00
N ALA A 75 -8.65 -8.84 -2.32
CA ALA A 75 -9.84 -8.62 -3.15
C ALA A 75 -10.94 -7.80 -2.43
N LEU A 76 -10.76 -7.46 -1.15
CA LEU A 76 -11.68 -6.62 -0.38
C LEU A 76 -11.74 -5.19 -0.94
N ILE A 77 -12.87 -4.54 -0.75
CA ILE A 77 -13.11 -3.13 -1.13
C ILE A 77 -13.05 -2.27 0.14
N ALA A 78 -12.39 -1.13 0.07
CA ALA A 78 -12.20 -0.20 1.19
C ALA A 78 -13.53 0.31 1.78
N GLY A 79 -13.50 0.61 3.08
CA GLY A 79 -14.64 1.12 3.83
C GLY A 79 -15.73 0.09 4.07
N TYR A 80 -16.82 0.51 4.68
CA TYR A 80 -17.93 -0.35 5.09
C TYR A 80 -19.22 -0.14 4.31
N GLY A 81 -19.19 0.65 3.22
CA GLY A 81 -20.32 0.81 2.32
C GLY A 81 -20.72 -0.53 1.69
N GLY A 82 -22.01 -0.85 1.76
CA GLY A 82 -22.61 -2.02 1.10
C GLY A 82 -23.10 -1.69 -0.31
N SER A 83 -24.10 -2.47 -0.78
CA SER A 83 -24.72 -2.25 -2.08
C SER A 83 -25.44 -0.89 -2.11
N GLY A 84 -25.19 -0.09 -3.14
CA GLY A 84 -25.72 1.27 -3.28
C GLY A 84 -25.12 2.29 -2.31
N GLN A 85 -24.06 1.94 -1.57
CA GLN A 85 -23.46 2.82 -0.58
C GLN A 85 -21.98 3.11 -0.92
N ILE A 86 -21.49 4.24 -0.39
CA ILE A 86 -20.09 4.62 -0.42
C ILE A 86 -19.52 4.49 1.00
N GLY A 87 -18.39 3.79 1.13
CA GLY A 87 -17.59 3.74 2.35
C GLY A 87 -16.25 4.41 2.12
N PHE A 88 -15.58 4.81 3.19
CA PHE A 88 -14.27 5.47 3.15
C PHE A 88 -13.29 4.82 4.11
N THR A 89 -12.02 4.94 3.78
CA THR A 89 -10.91 4.52 4.63
C THR A 89 -9.83 5.60 4.61
N ALA A 90 -9.26 5.88 5.77
CA ALA A 90 -8.05 6.69 5.91
C ALA A 90 -7.03 5.87 6.71
N SER A 91 -5.77 5.90 6.31
CA SER A 91 -4.71 5.11 6.94
C SER A 91 -3.42 5.89 7.08
N TYR A 92 -2.70 5.57 8.13
CA TYR A 92 -1.30 5.92 8.34
C TYR A 92 -0.51 4.66 8.62
N THR A 93 0.62 4.53 7.97
CA THR A 93 1.53 3.40 8.12
C THR A 93 2.94 3.90 8.35
N ASN A 94 3.65 3.30 9.29
CA ASN A 94 5.08 3.51 9.50
C ASN A 94 5.79 2.16 9.49
N ALA A 95 6.88 2.06 8.75
CA ALA A 95 7.78 0.91 8.76
C ALA A 95 9.18 1.42 9.10
N SER A 96 9.71 1.01 10.25
CA SER A 96 11.02 1.44 10.76
C SER A 96 11.96 0.26 10.85
N THR A 97 13.08 0.36 10.16
CA THR A 97 14.18 -0.61 10.17
C THR A 97 15.43 0.03 10.77
N ALA A 98 16.54 -0.73 10.86
CA ALA A 98 17.79 -0.20 11.37
C ALA A 98 18.39 0.93 10.50
N ASN A 99 18.03 0.98 9.20
CA ASN A 99 18.66 1.86 8.22
C ASN A 99 17.69 2.78 7.49
N PHE A 100 16.40 2.44 7.48
CA PHE A 100 15.37 3.10 6.68
C PHE A 100 14.11 3.32 7.51
N GLU A 101 13.40 4.39 7.18
CA GLU A 101 12.06 4.62 7.67
C GLU A 101 11.12 4.91 6.50
N ALA A 102 9.96 4.25 6.47
CA ALA A 102 8.94 4.48 5.47
C ALA A 102 7.65 4.95 6.16
N ASN A 103 7.11 6.06 5.71
CA ASN A 103 5.83 6.59 6.15
C ASN A 103 4.85 6.57 4.97
N GLY A 104 3.64 6.07 5.19
CA GLY A 104 2.57 6.03 4.21
C GLY A 104 1.30 6.70 4.72
N TYR A 105 0.69 7.54 3.91
CA TYR A 105 -0.59 8.20 4.19
C TYR A 105 -1.55 7.85 3.06
N GLY A 106 -2.65 7.19 3.38
CA GLY A 106 -3.59 6.70 2.39
C GLY A 106 -5.03 7.11 2.67
N VAL A 107 -5.79 7.32 1.60
CA VAL A 107 -7.24 7.43 1.63
C VAL A 107 -7.83 6.59 0.51
N ALA A 108 -8.97 5.94 0.79
CA ALA A 108 -9.68 5.18 -0.22
C ALA A 108 -11.20 5.34 -0.08
N ALA A 109 -11.89 5.22 -1.19
CA ALA A 109 -13.34 5.19 -1.27
C ALA A 109 -13.79 3.89 -1.94
N GLY A 110 -14.69 3.16 -1.27
CA GLY A 110 -15.34 1.98 -1.82
C GLY A 110 -16.78 2.31 -2.21
N ILE A 111 -17.14 2.07 -3.45
CA ILE A 111 -18.44 2.36 -4.05
C ILE A 111 -19.16 1.05 -4.32
N ASP A 112 -20.39 0.91 -3.81
CA ASP A 112 -21.26 -0.26 -4.03
C ASP A 112 -20.61 -1.60 -3.59
N ASN A 113 -19.65 -1.55 -2.65
CA ASN A 113 -18.79 -2.69 -2.33
C ASN A 113 -18.24 -3.38 -3.61
N ARG A 114 -18.00 -2.64 -4.67
CA ARG A 114 -17.59 -3.16 -5.98
C ARG A 114 -16.37 -2.44 -6.57
N VAL A 115 -16.32 -1.13 -6.46
CA VAL A 115 -15.23 -0.32 -6.99
C VAL A 115 -14.52 0.36 -5.84
N GLU A 116 -13.20 0.36 -5.85
CA GLU A 116 -12.34 1.10 -4.94
C GLU A 116 -11.50 2.10 -5.72
N ILE A 117 -11.37 3.30 -5.21
CA ILE A 117 -10.42 4.31 -5.67
C ILE A 117 -9.56 4.67 -4.47
N SER A 118 -8.24 4.63 -4.61
CA SER A 118 -7.30 4.93 -3.54
C SER A 118 -6.25 5.96 -3.98
N VAL A 119 -5.78 6.75 -3.01
CA VAL A 119 -4.66 7.67 -3.16
C VAL A 119 -3.76 7.52 -1.96
N THR A 120 -2.47 7.36 -2.19
CA THR A 120 -1.48 7.17 -1.13
C THR A 120 -0.23 7.95 -1.46
N GLN A 121 0.34 8.58 -0.44
CA GLN A 121 1.68 9.16 -0.49
C GLN A 121 2.59 8.33 0.40
N GLN A 122 3.76 8.00 -0.11
CA GLN A 122 4.82 7.32 0.62
C GLN A 122 6.03 8.24 0.70
N ASN A 123 6.63 8.30 1.87
CA ASN A 123 7.91 8.95 2.13
C ASN A 123 8.85 7.88 2.66
N PHE A 124 9.95 7.65 1.96
CA PHE A 124 10.97 6.67 2.31
C PHE A 124 12.26 7.41 2.66
N ASP A 125 12.54 7.49 3.96
CA ASP A 125 13.76 8.12 4.48
C ASP A 125 14.93 7.13 4.38
N LEU A 126 16.00 7.57 3.74
CA LEU A 126 17.24 6.82 3.54
C LEU A 126 18.16 6.87 4.77
N GLY A 127 17.84 7.67 5.77
CA GLY A 127 18.69 7.87 6.94
C GLY A 127 20.13 8.19 6.53
N ASN A 128 21.08 7.53 7.15
CA ASN A 128 22.53 7.70 6.85
C ASN A 128 23.00 6.88 5.63
N THR A 129 22.11 6.19 4.92
CA THR A 129 22.50 5.32 3.79
C THR A 129 22.55 6.06 2.45
N GLY A 130 21.99 7.27 2.38
CA GLY A 130 22.02 8.10 1.17
C GLY A 130 23.44 8.28 0.59
N PRO A 131 24.43 8.76 1.38
CA PRO A 131 25.82 8.89 0.92
C PRO A 131 26.46 7.58 0.48
N TYR A 132 26.15 6.47 1.13
CA TYR A 132 26.63 5.14 0.71
C TYR A 132 26.05 4.78 -0.68
N LEU A 133 24.75 4.95 -0.89
CA LEU A 133 24.11 4.71 -2.19
C LEU A 133 24.70 5.62 -3.26
N ALA A 134 24.97 6.89 -2.93
CA ALA A 134 25.63 7.81 -3.85
C ALA A 134 27.03 7.33 -4.23
N SER A 135 27.79 6.77 -3.31
CA SER A 135 29.13 6.23 -3.57
C SER A 135 29.09 5.00 -4.49
N VAL A 136 28.11 4.12 -4.30
CA VAL A 136 27.89 2.97 -5.19
C VAL A 136 27.53 3.42 -6.59
N LEU A 137 26.67 4.44 -6.71
CA LEU A 137 26.21 4.99 -7.98
C LEU A 137 27.30 5.72 -8.77
N SER A 138 28.17 6.47 -8.07
CA SER A 138 29.19 7.31 -8.71
C SER A 138 30.57 6.64 -8.80
N GLY A 139 30.76 5.51 -8.11
CA GLY A 139 32.07 4.89 -7.94
C GLY A 139 33.05 5.76 -7.12
N SER A 140 32.54 6.75 -6.39
CA SER A 140 33.34 7.71 -5.62
C SER A 140 32.77 7.91 -4.22
N ASN A 141 33.64 7.85 -3.22
CA ASN A 141 33.26 8.07 -1.81
C ASN A 141 33.24 9.56 -1.40
N SER A 142 33.39 10.50 -2.36
CA SER A 142 33.39 11.91 -2.04
C SER A 142 32.05 12.58 -2.29
N CYS A 143 31.49 13.21 -1.26
CA CYS A 143 30.28 14.03 -1.33
C CYS A 143 30.61 15.51 -1.63
N GLY A 144 31.49 15.74 -2.61
CA GLY A 144 31.85 17.11 -3.07
C GLY A 144 30.76 17.78 -3.89
N ALA A 145 30.95 19.06 -4.18
CA ALA A 145 30.02 19.82 -5.00
C ALA A 145 29.72 19.13 -6.36
N GLY A 146 28.45 18.96 -6.67
CA GLY A 146 27.99 18.27 -7.89
C GLY A 146 27.84 16.75 -7.78
N SER A 147 28.17 16.13 -6.64
CA SER A 147 27.90 14.71 -6.39
C SER A 147 26.44 14.47 -5.96
N LEU A 148 25.97 13.23 -6.08
CA LEU A 148 24.61 12.84 -5.67
C LEU A 148 24.35 12.97 -4.16
N CYS A 149 25.42 13.04 -3.34
CA CYS A 149 25.34 13.19 -1.89
C CYS A 149 25.78 14.56 -1.37
N ALA A 150 26.01 15.54 -2.28
CA ALA A 150 26.25 16.93 -1.87
C ALA A 150 25.03 17.50 -1.11
N PRO A 151 25.21 18.53 -0.27
CA PRO A 151 24.09 19.22 0.36
C PRO A 151 23.05 19.68 -0.67
N GLY A 152 21.78 19.29 -0.49
CA GLY A 152 20.68 19.53 -1.43
C GLY A 152 20.57 18.53 -2.59
N ALA A 153 21.47 17.53 -2.67
CA ALA A 153 21.41 16.48 -3.67
C ALA A 153 20.45 15.32 -3.23
N PRO A 154 19.94 14.51 -4.20
CA PRO A 154 18.94 13.49 -3.93
C PRO A 154 19.36 12.39 -2.94
N LEU A 155 20.65 12.17 -2.74
CA LEU A 155 21.20 11.15 -1.84
C LEU A 155 22.09 11.76 -0.76
N GLN A 156 21.82 13.01 -0.36
CA GLN A 156 22.45 13.58 0.82
C GLN A 156 22.08 12.80 2.09
N ASP A 157 22.75 13.08 3.17
CA ASP A 157 22.42 12.54 4.49
C ASP A 157 20.96 12.89 4.87
N ASN A 158 20.20 11.92 5.39
CA ASN A 158 18.76 12.03 5.69
C ASN A 158 17.89 12.45 4.46
N ALA A 159 18.28 12.04 3.26
CA ALA A 159 17.44 12.22 2.07
C ALA A 159 16.22 11.30 2.13
N ALA A 160 15.10 11.78 1.60
CA ALA A 160 13.90 10.98 1.48
C ALA A 160 13.47 10.85 0.02
N ILE A 161 12.94 9.69 -0.34
CA ILE A 161 12.34 9.41 -1.64
C ILE A 161 10.81 9.48 -1.45
N ASN A 162 10.14 10.29 -2.26
CA ASN A 162 8.70 10.47 -2.19
C ASN A 162 8.01 9.83 -3.39
N GLN A 163 6.92 9.09 -3.12
CA GLN A 163 6.13 8.43 -4.15
C GLN A 163 4.64 8.67 -3.91
N ASP A 164 3.95 9.04 -4.97
CA ASP A 164 2.50 9.13 -5.04
C ASP A 164 1.93 7.90 -5.76
N ILE A 165 0.85 7.32 -5.21
CA ILE A 165 0.17 6.16 -5.77
C ILE A 165 -1.31 6.47 -5.92
N VAL A 166 -1.85 6.24 -7.12
CA VAL A 166 -3.30 6.27 -7.37
C VAL A 166 -3.73 4.89 -7.82
N GLY A 167 -4.70 4.32 -7.11
CA GLY A 167 -5.21 2.97 -7.36
C GLY A 167 -6.67 2.93 -7.74
N VAL A 168 -7.02 1.97 -8.58
CA VAL A 168 -8.39 1.56 -8.85
C VAL A 168 -8.47 0.05 -8.73
N LYS A 169 -9.47 -0.47 -8.01
CA LYS A 169 -9.76 -1.90 -7.88
C LYS A 169 -11.22 -2.16 -8.16
N VAL A 170 -11.50 -3.24 -8.86
CA VAL A 170 -12.87 -3.68 -9.18
C VAL A 170 -13.07 -5.11 -8.73
N ARG A 171 -14.03 -5.35 -7.84
CA ARG A 171 -14.50 -6.69 -7.51
C ARG A 171 -15.27 -7.25 -8.70
N VAL A 172 -14.74 -8.33 -9.29
CA VAL A 172 -15.32 -8.95 -10.48
C VAL A 172 -16.46 -9.89 -10.09
N PHE A 173 -16.22 -10.78 -9.13
CA PHE A 173 -17.22 -11.70 -8.59
C PHE A 173 -16.86 -12.18 -7.18
N GLY A 174 -17.79 -12.93 -6.58
CA GLY A 174 -17.65 -13.45 -5.23
C GLY A 174 -17.92 -12.42 -4.14
N ASN A 175 -18.15 -12.90 -2.92
CA ASN A 175 -18.34 -12.08 -1.73
C ASN A 175 -17.84 -12.87 -0.51
N THR A 176 -16.85 -12.34 0.19
CA THR A 176 -16.22 -13.01 1.33
C THR A 176 -17.18 -13.38 2.46
N VAL A 177 -18.29 -12.62 2.59
CA VAL A 177 -19.31 -12.86 3.62
C VAL A 177 -20.42 -13.76 3.10
N ALA A 178 -20.96 -13.47 1.91
CA ALA A 178 -22.11 -14.23 1.37
C ALA A 178 -21.68 -15.64 0.91
N ASP A 179 -20.47 -15.77 0.36
CA ASP A 179 -19.99 -17.04 -0.24
C ASP A 179 -19.16 -17.90 0.73
N GLN A 180 -19.21 -17.63 2.03
CA GLN A 180 -18.43 -18.32 3.05
C GLN A 180 -18.65 -19.87 3.09
N HIS A 181 -19.83 -20.34 2.68
CA HIS A 181 -20.16 -21.75 2.64
C HIS A 181 -19.80 -22.45 1.32
N THR A 182 -19.34 -21.71 0.35
CA THR A 182 -18.88 -22.20 -0.95
C THR A 182 -17.35 -22.25 -1.01
N TRP A 183 -16.80 -22.88 -2.03
CA TRP A 183 -15.36 -22.78 -2.30
C TRP A 183 -14.97 -21.47 -3.00
N MET A 184 -15.94 -20.71 -3.52
CA MET A 184 -15.76 -19.49 -4.32
C MET A 184 -15.06 -18.40 -3.51
N PRO A 185 -13.88 -17.89 -3.94
CA PRO A 185 -13.28 -16.70 -3.36
C PRO A 185 -13.96 -15.43 -3.88
N GLN A 186 -13.78 -14.33 -3.19
CA GLN A 186 -13.97 -13.01 -3.78
C GLN A 186 -12.78 -12.71 -4.70
N VAL A 187 -13.04 -12.23 -5.91
CA VAL A 187 -12.03 -11.92 -6.92
C VAL A 187 -12.13 -10.46 -7.31
N ALA A 188 -10.98 -9.78 -7.29
CA ALA A 188 -10.87 -8.41 -7.74
C ALA A 188 -9.66 -8.24 -8.66
N VAL A 189 -9.77 -7.31 -9.59
CA VAL A 189 -8.66 -6.81 -10.42
C VAL A 189 -8.38 -5.37 -10.06
N GLY A 190 -7.11 -4.99 -10.05
CA GLY A 190 -6.72 -3.63 -9.75
C GLY A 190 -5.58 -3.14 -10.64
N ALA A 191 -5.44 -1.81 -10.68
CA ALA A 191 -4.34 -1.11 -11.29
C ALA A 191 -3.89 0.00 -10.36
N GLN A 192 -2.57 0.20 -10.26
CA GLN A 192 -1.94 1.24 -9.44
C GLN A 192 -0.95 2.00 -10.30
N TYR A 193 -1.17 3.29 -10.45
CA TYR A 193 -0.22 4.21 -11.07
C TYR A 193 0.63 4.82 -9.97
N HIS A 194 1.93 4.69 -10.12
CA HIS A 194 2.93 5.22 -9.21
C HIS A 194 3.69 6.36 -9.88
N HIS A 195 3.98 7.39 -9.12
CA HIS A 195 4.81 8.50 -9.53
C HIS A 195 5.81 8.84 -8.43
N ASN A 196 7.09 8.62 -8.72
CA ASN A 196 8.19 9.02 -7.85
C ASN A 196 8.54 10.49 -8.13
N GLU A 197 8.59 11.31 -7.09
CA GLU A 197 8.89 12.74 -7.23
C GLU A 197 10.38 13.00 -7.50
N ASP A 198 11.25 12.03 -7.17
CA ASP A 198 12.71 12.13 -7.31
C ASP A 198 13.19 11.66 -8.69
N GLY A 199 12.63 12.25 -9.75
CA GLY A 199 12.88 11.86 -11.15
C GLY A 199 14.35 11.93 -11.56
N ALA A 200 15.15 12.82 -10.96
CA ALA A 200 16.59 12.92 -11.23
C ALA A 200 17.33 11.70 -10.70
N LEU A 201 16.98 11.22 -9.51
CA LEU A 201 17.52 9.99 -8.93
C LEU A 201 17.10 8.76 -9.75
N MET A 202 15.82 8.67 -10.13
CA MET A 202 15.33 7.57 -10.98
C MET A 202 16.09 7.48 -12.29
N LYS A 203 16.33 8.63 -12.92
CA LYS A 203 17.14 8.72 -14.15
C LYS A 203 18.60 8.27 -13.92
N ALA A 204 19.21 8.63 -12.80
CA ALA A 204 20.56 8.17 -12.44
C ALA A 204 20.62 6.66 -12.24
N LEU A 205 19.56 6.05 -11.70
CA LEU A 205 19.40 4.61 -11.57
C LEU A 205 19.12 3.90 -12.92
N GLY A 206 18.86 4.64 -14.00
CA GLY A 206 18.43 4.11 -15.29
C GLY A 206 16.97 3.63 -15.29
N ALA A 207 16.18 4.07 -14.31
CA ALA A 207 14.78 3.75 -14.16
C ALA A 207 13.85 4.89 -14.57
N LYS A 208 12.58 4.58 -14.82
CA LYS A 208 11.53 5.57 -15.03
C LYS A 208 10.92 5.99 -13.70
N ALA A 209 10.63 7.27 -13.53
CA ALA A 209 9.99 7.79 -12.32
C ALA A 209 8.52 7.37 -12.15
N SER A 210 7.88 6.87 -13.21
CA SER A 210 6.47 6.50 -13.16
C SER A 210 6.24 5.17 -13.85
N GLY A 211 5.26 4.42 -13.35
CA GLY A 211 4.82 3.18 -13.95
C GLY A 211 3.47 2.75 -13.42
N THR A 212 2.92 1.70 -14.03
CA THR A 212 1.64 1.12 -13.62
C THR A 212 1.86 -0.35 -13.30
N SER A 213 1.35 -0.80 -12.17
CA SER A 213 1.21 -2.20 -11.80
C SER A 213 -0.24 -2.62 -11.92
N TYR A 214 -0.47 -3.89 -12.25
CA TYR A 214 -1.79 -4.50 -12.35
C TYR A 214 -1.82 -5.74 -11.47
N TYR A 215 -2.91 -6.00 -10.77
CA TYR A 215 -3.00 -7.19 -9.93
C TYR A 215 -4.35 -7.89 -10.02
N LEU A 216 -4.32 -9.19 -9.78
CA LEU A 216 -5.47 -10.06 -9.60
C LEU A 216 -5.42 -10.60 -8.18
N ALA A 217 -6.42 -10.27 -7.36
CA ALA A 217 -6.51 -10.72 -5.97
C ALA A 217 -7.68 -11.70 -5.78
N LEU A 218 -7.43 -12.75 -4.98
CA LEU A 218 -8.39 -13.78 -4.64
C LEU A 218 -8.42 -13.93 -3.11
N THR A 219 -9.47 -13.42 -2.46
CA THR A 219 -9.62 -13.48 -1.00
C THR A 219 -10.72 -14.45 -0.61
N LYS A 220 -10.42 -15.36 0.30
CA LYS A 220 -11.38 -16.29 0.90
C LYS A 220 -11.42 -16.13 2.40
N VAL A 221 -12.63 -16.13 2.95
CA VAL A 221 -12.86 -16.12 4.39
C VAL A 221 -13.72 -17.32 4.76
N TRP A 222 -13.33 -18.03 5.80
CA TRP A 222 -14.10 -19.11 6.43
C TRP A 222 -14.43 -18.70 7.86
N LEU A 223 -15.72 -18.66 8.23
CA LEU A 223 -16.13 -18.33 9.60
C LEU A 223 -15.78 -19.43 10.61
N LYS A 224 -15.61 -20.66 10.15
CA LYS A 224 -15.13 -21.81 10.92
C LYS A 224 -13.99 -22.48 10.15
N GLY A 225 -12.88 -21.77 10.04
CA GLY A 225 -11.66 -22.21 9.35
C GLY A 225 -10.73 -22.98 10.30
N LEU A 226 -9.49 -22.53 10.41
CA LEU A 226 -8.45 -23.18 11.19
C LEU A 226 -8.84 -23.25 12.68
N LEU A 227 -8.88 -24.46 13.23
CA LEU A 227 -9.26 -24.75 14.63
C LEU A 227 -10.63 -24.16 15.05
N GLY A 228 -11.54 -23.92 14.07
CA GLY A 228 -12.85 -23.34 14.33
C GLY A 228 -12.88 -21.81 14.36
N HIS A 229 -11.75 -21.15 14.18
CA HIS A 229 -11.63 -19.70 14.14
C HIS A 229 -11.93 -19.14 12.75
N VAL A 230 -12.35 -17.87 12.69
CA VAL A 230 -12.46 -17.15 11.40
C VAL A 230 -11.07 -17.08 10.79
N THR A 231 -10.96 -17.57 9.56
CA THR A 231 -9.67 -17.65 8.84
C THR A 231 -9.80 -16.96 7.50
N LEU A 232 -8.83 -16.11 7.19
CA LEU A 232 -8.69 -15.44 5.91
C LEU A 232 -7.47 -16.01 5.17
N LEU A 233 -7.63 -16.24 3.88
CA LEU A 233 -6.52 -16.50 2.96
C LEU A 233 -6.69 -15.63 1.73
N ASP A 234 -5.60 -14.99 1.33
CA ASP A 234 -5.50 -14.23 0.09
C ASP A 234 -4.35 -14.74 -0.76
N PHE A 235 -4.60 -14.74 -2.07
CA PHE A 235 -3.58 -14.92 -3.09
C PHE A 235 -3.72 -13.78 -4.10
N THR A 236 -2.64 -13.04 -4.30
CA THR A 236 -2.57 -11.96 -5.28
C THR A 236 -1.44 -12.25 -6.27
N LEU A 237 -1.70 -12.02 -7.55
CA LEU A 237 -0.69 -12.02 -8.60
C LEU A 237 -0.52 -10.59 -9.10
N ASP A 238 0.65 -10.01 -8.82
CA ASP A 238 1.02 -8.66 -9.25
C ASP A 238 1.80 -8.72 -10.57
N ALA A 239 1.37 -7.97 -11.57
CA ALA A 239 2.08 -7.75 -12.82
C ALA A 239 2.70 -6.36 -12.78
N THR A 240 4.01 -6.29 -12.57
CA THR A 240 4.71 -5.03 -12.30
C THR A 240 6.05 -4.93 -13.01
N ARG A 241 6.55 -3.71 -13.15
CA ARG A 241 7.90 -3.36 -13.57
C ARG A 241 8.59 -2.50 -12.51
N ALA A 242 8.01 -2.46 -11.31
CA ALA A 242 8.46 -1.63 -10.20
C ALA A 242 9.76 -2.16 -9.59
N ASN A 243 10.65 -1.28 -9.19
CA ASN A 243 11.78 -1.60 -8.32
C ASN A 243 11.39 -1.23 -6.89
N TYR A 244 11.49 -2.20 -5.94
CA TYR A 244 11.12 -1.97 -4.54
C TYR A 244 9.74 -1.32 -4.38
N ASN A 245 8.73 -1.89 -5.02
CA ASN A 245 7.36 -1.34 -5.03
C ASN A 245 7.25 0.09 -5.60
N GLY A 246 8.15 0.45 -6.54
CA GLY A 246 8.20 1.76 -7.20
C GLY A 246 9.07 2.81 -6.51
N LEU A 247 9.56 2.56 -5.28
CA LEU A 247 10.44 3.50 -4.56
C LEU A 247 11.73 3.81 -5.32
N PHE A 248 12.29 2.84 -6.05
CA PHE A 248 13.44 3.03 -6.94
C PHE A 248 13.02 3.07 -8.42
N GLY A 249 11.81 3.57 -8.69
CA GLY A 249 11.26 3.75 -10.03
C GLY A 249 10.83 2.44 -10.70
N PHE A 250 10.72 2.49 -12.00
CA PHE A 250 10.17 1.43 -12.84
C PHE A 250 11.13 1.07 -13.96
N GLU A 251 11.17 -0.22 -14.33
CA GLU A 251 12.03 -0.75 -15.38
C GLU A 251 13.53 -0.59 -15.06
N GLY A 252 14.39 -0.97 -15.98
CA GLY A 252 15.82 -0.79 -15.98
C GLY A 252 16.33 -0.57 -17.40
N PRO A 253 17.61 -0.28 -17.60
CA PRO A 253 18.17 0.04 -18.92
C PRO A 253 18.13 -1.15 -19.89
N THR A 254 18.17 -2.38 -19.39
CA THR A 254 18.25 -3.60 -20.20
C THR A 254 16.93 -4.34 -20.34
N ASP A 255 15.96 -4.13 -19.44
CA ASP A 255 14.70 -4.89 -19.37
C ASP A 255 13.47 -3.97 -19.40
N SER A 256 13.53 -2.98 -20.26
CA SER A 256 12.70 -1.76 -20.23
C SER A 256 11.20 -1.94 -20.52
N SER A 257 10.72 -3.10 -20.95
CA SER A 257 9.29 -3.25 -21.32
C SER A 257 8.59 -4.47 -20.74
N ARG A 258 9.30 -5.31 -20.03
CA ARG A 258 8.78 -6.59 -19.54
C ARG A 258 8.10 -6.43 -18.17
N TYR A 259 6.86 -6.92 -18.05
CA TYR A 259 6.22 -7.12 -16.77
C TYR A 259 6.71 -8.41 -16.12
N HIS A 260 7.00 -8.34 -14.84
CA HIS A 260 7.22 -9.49 -13.97
C HIS A 260 5.90 -9.84 -13.29
N TYR A 261 5.67 -11.13 -13.10
CA TYR A 261 4.47 -11.66 -12.45
C TYR A 261 4.86 -12.18 -11.06
N GLU A 262 4.55 -11.42 -10.04
CA GLU A 262 5.01 -11.65 -8.67
C GLU A 262 3.87 -12.21 -7.82
N PRO A 263 4.00 -13.43 -7.29
CA PRO A 263 3.01 -13.99 -6.40
C PRO A 263 3.10 -13.37 -5.00
N GLU A 264 1.93 -13.10 -4.44
CA GLU A 264 1.77 -12.58 -3.09
C GLU A 264 0.75 -13.44 -2.35
N VAL A 265 0.97 -13.65 -1.05
CA VAL A 265 0.07 -14.47 -0.21
C VAL A 265 -0.09 -13.79 1.14
N SER A 266 -1.31 -13.78 1.66
CA SER A 266 -1.62 -13.34 3.00
C SER A 266 -2.53 -14.35 3.70
N ALA A 267 -2.26 -14.64 4.97
CA ALA A 267 -3.08 -15.51 5.78
C ALA A 267 -3.29 -14.89 7.17
N GLY A 268 -4.52 -14.94 7.67
CA GLY A 268 -4.87 -14.42 8.98
C GLY A 268 -5.90 -15.29 9.70
N VAL A 269 -5.77 -15.39 11.01
CA VAL A 269 -6.69 -16.10 11.89
C VAL A 269 -7.17 -15.14 12.98
N PHE A 270 -8.47 -15.01 13.13
CA PHE A 270 -9.09 -14.26 14.21
C PHE A 270 -9.06 -15.12 15.49
N LEU A 271 -8.23 -14.73 16.45
CA LEU A 271 -8.20 -15.39 17.77
C LEU A 271 -9.47 -15.10 18.56
N ASP A 272 -9.99 -13.89 18.40
CA ASP A 272 -11.29 -13.42 18.87
C ASP A 272 -11.85 -12.36 17.88
N PRO A 273 -13.04 -11.77 18.10
CA PRO A 273 -13.60 -10.77 17.19
C PRO A 273 -12.76 -9.51 17.01
N HIS A 274 -11.77 -9.27 17.88
CA HIS A 274 -10.97 -8.05 17.91
C HIS A 274 -9.50 -8.27 17.57
N VAL A 275 -9.00 -9.50 17.61
CA VAL A 275 -7.58 -9.83 17.46
C VAL A 275 -7.36 -10.79 16.30
N VAL A 276 -6.55 -10.38 15.36
CA VAL A 276 -6.12 -11.19 14.21
C VAL A 276 -4.62 -11.38 14.27
N VAL A 277 -4.15 -12.60 14.07
CA VAL A 277 -2.73 -12.91 13.85
C VAL A 277 -2.56 -13.48 12.46
N GLY A 278 -1.44 -13.19 11.83
CA GLY A 278 -1.21 -13.68 10.49
C GLY A 278 0.19 -13.41 9.99
N GLY A 279 0.37 -13.63 8.70
CA GLY A 279 1.61 -13.33 8.01
C GLY A 279 1.38 -13.14 6.53
N GLU A 280 2.32 -12.46 5.90
CA GLU A 280 2.27 -12.11 4.49
C GLU A 280 3.59 -12.45 3.81
N TYR A 281 3.49 -12.70 2.53
CA TYR A 281 4.62 -12.87 1.60
C TYR A 281 4.32 -12.10 0.33
N ARG A 282 5.28 -11.28 -0.11
CA ARG A 282 5.24 -10.56 -1.38
C ARG A 282 6.53 -10.78 -2.13
N ALA A 283 6.46 -11.41 -3.29
CA ALA A 283 7.61 -11.51 -4.19
C ALA A 283 7.97 -10.12 -4.74
N MET A 284 9.23 -9.93 -5.08
CA MET A 284 9.74 -8.68 -5.63
C MET A 284 10.44 -8.93 -6.96
N PRO A 285 10.17 -8.12 -7.98
CA PRO A 285 10.84 -8.25 -9.27
C PRO A 285 12.33 -7.93 -9.17
N GLN A 286 13.11 -8.54 -10.03
CA GLN A 286 14.56 -8.40 -10.14
C GLN A 286 14.90 -7.65 -11.44
N ASN A 287 14.63 -6.35 -11.50
CA ASN A 287 15.06 -5.52 -12.63
C ASN A 287 16.53 -5.14 -12.47
N GLU A 288 17.29 -5.15 -13.56
CA GLU A 288 18.67 -4.67 -13.56
C GLU A 288 18.71 -3.15 -13.68
N LEU A 289 19.09 -2.48 -12.61
CA LEU A 289 19.34 -1.04 -12.61
C LEU A 289 20.73 -0.73 -13.19
N ALA A 290 20.94 0.50 -13.69
CA ALA A 290 22.22 0.93 -14.27
C ALA A 290 23.41 0.83 -13.30
N VAL A 291 23.12 0.80 -12.00
CA VAL A 291 24.11 0.72 -10.90
C VAL A 291 24.56 -0.69 -10.57
N GLY A 292 24.10 -1.66 -11.33
CA GLY A 292 24.56 -3.05 -11.20
C GLY A 292 23.73 -3.91 -10.23
N PRO A 293 24.06 -5.20 -10.13
CA PRO A 293 23.23 -6.20 -9.45
C PRO A 293 23.17 -6.01 -7.93
N ALA A 294 24.12 -5.36 -7.31
CA ALA A 294 24.12 -5.15 -5.85
C ALA A 294 22.91 -4.32 -5.40
N VAL A 295 22.65 -3.19 -6.06
CA VAL A 295 21.50 -2.31 -5.77
C VAL A 295 20.21 -2.85 -6.37
N SER A 296 20.27 -3.56 -7.50
CA SER A 296 19.11 -4.10 -8.20
C SER A 296 18.47 -5.29 -7.50
N ARG A 297 19.26 -6.05 -6.71
CA ARG A 297 18.79 -7.26 -6.06
C ARG A 297 17.85 -6.95 -4.91
N SER A 298 16.58 -7.33 -5.05
CA SER A 298 15.57 -7.24 -4.00
C SER A 298 15.23 -8.64 -3.45
N ASN A 299 14.94 -8.72 -2.16
CA ASN A 299 14.39 -9.92 -1.55
C ASN A 299 12.87 -9.84 -1.54
N ALA A 300 12.21 -10.99 -1.49
CA ALA A 300 10.78 -11.03 -1.18
C ALA A 300 10.53 -10.44 0.21
N TRP A 301 9.53 -9.59 0.31
CA TRP A 301 9.08 -9.02 1.57
C TRP A 301 8.17 -10.02 2.29
N LYS A 302 8.33 -10.11 3.59
CA LYS A 302 7.53 -10.98 4.46
C LYS A 302 7.22 -10.24 5.72
N ASP A 303 6.12 -10.57 6.36
CA ASP A 303 5.85 -10.16 7.72
C ASP A 303 5.10 -11.22 8.52
N VAL A 304 5.10 -11.00 9.82
CA VAL A 304 4.17 -11.62 10.76
C VAL A 304 3.49 -10.49 11.52
N PHE A 305 2.17 -10.50 11.57
CA PHE A 305 1.41 -9.39 12.10
C PHE A 305 0.42 -9.79 13.19
N LEU A 306 0.12 -8.82 14.03
CA LEU A 306 -1.00 -8.78 14.94
C LEU A 306 -1.84 -7.55 14.62
N ALA A 307 -3.12 -7.75 14.29
CA ALA A 307 -4.05 -6.65 14.09
C ALA A 307 -5.07 -6.64 15.24
N TYR A 308 -5.29 -5.46 15.82
CA TYR A 308 -6.28 -5.21 16.86
C TYR A 308 -7.39 -4.29 16.33
N ILE A 309 -8.62 -4.74 16.43
CA ILE A 309 -9.83 -4.07 15.91
C ILE A 309 -10.73 -3.72 17.11
N PRO A 310 -10.42 -2.63 17.85
CA PRO A 310 -11.17 -2.27 19.06
C PRO A 310 -12.64 -2.00 18.79
N ASN A 311 -12.97 -1.57 17.60
CA ASN A 311 -14.33 -1.35 17.13
C ASN A 311 -14.39 -1.45 15.60
N LYS A 312 -15.58 -1.39 15.04
CA LYS A 312 -15.79 -1.52 13.58
C LYS A 312 -14.99 -0.51 12.76
N ASN A 313 -14.75 0.68 13.29
CA ASN A 313 -14.22 1.80 12.52
C ASN A 313 -12.70 1.97 12.63
N VAL A 314 -12.05 1.31 13.57
CA VAL A 314 -10.61 1.46 13.83
C VAL A 314 -9.94 0.10 13.80
N SER A 315 -8.82 -0.01 13.11
CA SER A 315 -7.90 -1.13 13.20
C SER A 315 -6.47 -0.62 13.43
N LEU A 316 -5.75 -1.33 14.27
CA LEU A 316 -4.35 -1.08 14.61
C LEU A 316 -3.57 -2.34 14.21
N THR A 317 -2.51 -2.19 13.45
CA THR A 317 -1.66 -3.33 13.04
C THR A 317 -0.25 -3.11 13.54
N LEU A 318 0.32 -4.14 14.14
CA LEU A 318 1.74 -4.24 14.48
C LEU A 318 2.29 -5.47 13.77
N ALA A 319 3.39 -5.30 13.03
CA ALA A 319 4.05 -6.42 12.36
C ALA A 319 5.57 -6.34 12.51
N TYR A 320 6.22 -7.48 12.40
CA TYR A 320 7.65 -7.55 12.17
C TYR A 320 7.90 -7.84 10.69
N ALA A 321 8.41 -6.83 9.99
CA ALA A 321 8.69 -6.87 8.57
C ALA A 321 10.11 -7.39 8.32
N MET A 322 10.23 -8.38 7.45
CA MET A 322 11.47 -9.00 7.00
C MET A 322 11.66 -8.65 5.52
N LEU A 323 12.35 -7.53 5.28
CA LEU A 323 12.51 -6.97 3.93
C LEU A 323 13.81 -7.43 3.25
N GLY A 324 14.73 -8.02 4.03
CA GLY A 324 16.00 -8.55 3.52
C GLY A 324 16.97 -7.46 3.08
N HIS A 325 17.38 -7.49 1.80
CA HIS A 325 18.25 -6.46 1.21
C HIS A 325 17.41 -5.36 0.57
N ILE A 326 17.72 -4.13 0.89
CA ILE A 326 17.21 -2.94 0.18
C ILE A 326 18.42 -2.16 -0.29
N ALA A 327 18.58 -2.01 -1.61
CA ALA A 327 19.66 -1.23 -2.23
C ALA A 327 21.07 -1.60 -1.72
N ASP A 328 21.38 -2.89 -1.66
CA ASP A 328 22.62 -3.49 -1.13
C ASP A 328 22.79 -3.40 0.39
N ILE A 329 21.86 -2.79 1.11
CA ILE A 329 21.88 -2.77 2.58
C ILE A 329 21.20 -4.05 3.11
N PRO A 330 21.96 -4.96 3.75
CA PRO A 330 21.43 -6.20 4.28
C PRO A 330 20.62 -5.99 5.56
N ASN A 331 19.79 -6.98 5.89
CA ASN A 331 19.04 -7.02 7.16
C ASN A 331 18.14 -5.80 7.39
N SER A 332 17.54 -5.27 6.32
CA SER A 332 16.56 -4.18 6.38
C SER A 332 15.22 -4.67 6.95
N ASN A 333 15.27 -5.29 8.12
CA ASN A 333 14.12 -5.80 8.85
C ASN A 333 13.75 -4.85 9.98
N GLY A 334 12.47 -4.82 10.36
CA GLY A 334 12.05 -3.90 11.42
C GLY A 334 10.58 -3.98 11.78
N LEU A 335 10.11 -2.98 12.49
CA LEU A 335 8.72 -2.89 12.90
C LEU A 335 7.89 -2.15 11.86
N TYR A 336 6.70 -2.68 11.64
CA TYR A 336 5.65 -2.07 10.85
C TYR A 336 4.47 -1.78 11.78
N THR A 337 3.96 -0.56 11.73
CA THR A 337 2.77 -0.15 12.47
C THR A 337 1.79 0.53 11.51
N SER A 338 0.51 0.27 11.66
CA SER A 338 -0.52 0.92 10.87
C SER A 338 -1.75 1.22 11.71
N VAL A 339 -2.35 2.37 11.44
CA VAL A 339 -3.64 2.79 11.97
C VAL A 339 -4.56 3.02 10.78
N THR A 340 -5.71 2.36 10.79
CA THR A 340 -6.72 2.52 9.73
C THR A 340 -8.07 2.90 10.35
N ALA A 341 -8.67 3.96 9.85
CA ALA A 341 -10.02 4.37 10.18
C ALA A 341 -10.93 4.13 8.97
N SER A 342 -12.04 3.40 9.17
CA SER A 342 -12.95 2.99 8.09
C SER A 342 -14.41 3.28 8.41
N PHE A 343 -15.15 3.72 7.40
CA PHE A 343 -16.53 4.16 7.52
C PHE A 343 -17.41 3.61 6.40
#